data_abf10ab52815276c32a223c3385e9714
#
_entry.id   abf10ab52815276c32a223c3385e9714
#
_cell.length_a   1.000
_cell.length_b   1.000
_cell.length_c   1.000
_cell.angle_alpha   90.00
_cell.angle_beta   90.00
_cell.angle_gamma   90.00
#
_symmetry.space_group_name_H-M   'P 1'
#
loop_
_entity.id
_entity.type
_entity.pdbx_description
1 polymer ?
#
loop_
_entity_poly.entity_id
_entity_poly.type
_entity_poly.pdbx_seq_one_letter_code
_entity_poly.pdbx_strand_id
1 'polypeptide(L)'
;MDTRPSSFDIYQSPFTWRYGSDAMRAVWGEVHKRQLWRRIWLALAEAQSKFGLVTLEQVADLRTHAEQIDIDRAFQIEAEIKHDLMAEIKTFAEQCPVGGGIIHLGATSMDIEDNADALRICESLDLILEKLKAVLGVLAAQIERWADTPTMAFTHIQPAEPTTIGYRLAQYAQDLLVDYEELTRVRAGIKGKGFKGAVGTSASYMELVKDYPHPQPLPLLGGGERGEGFESLVMQALGLEAFDAATQTYPRKQDWLALNALAGLAMSLHKFAFDLRVLQSPPIGEWAEPFGSKQVGSSAMPFKRNPINAEKIDSLARYLAQLPRVAWDNAANSLLERTLDDSANRRIILPEAFLCADELLITAQRLIGGLVINEVAVSRNFAAYAPFAATERLLMAAVKTGGDRQALHEVIREHSLQAWAEVAAARPNPLIDALCADLRITRYLDPALIRSFLDARGYVGDAPQRARVIAHQVNTL
;
A
#
# COMPACT_ATOMS: atom_id res chain seq x y z
N MET A 1 16.05 -5.76 -18.30
CA MET A 1 17.46 -6.00 -17.90
C MET A 1 17.49 -7.12 -16.87
N ASP A 2 18.52 -7.95 -16.86
CA ASP A 2 18.68 -8.98 -15.83
C ASP A 2 19.09 -8.28 -14.51
N THR A 3 18.17 -8.19 -13.57
CA THR A 3 18.36 -7.48 -12.29
C THR A 3 19.05 -8.32 -11.22
N ARG A 4 19.58 -9.50 -11.62
CA ARG A 4 20.30 -10.37 -10.68
C ARG A 4 21.61 -9.72 -10.24
N PRO A 5 21.98 -9.80 -8.95
CA PRO A 5 23.28 -9.35 -8.45
C PRO A 5 24.43 -9.96 -9.26
N SER A 6 25.52 -9.26 -9.37
CA SER A 6 26.73 -9.75 -10.05
C SER A 6 27.35 -10.99 -9.40
N SER A 7 27.02 -11.25 -8.12
CA SER A 7 27.43 -12.44 -7.39
C SER A 7 26.39 -12.84 -6.37
N PHE A 8 26.04 -14.14 -6.33
CA PHE A 8 25.22 -14.77 -5.30
C PHE A 8 26.05 -15.53 -4.26
N ASP A 9 27.37 -15.34 -4.25
CA ASP A 9 28.29 -16.00 -3.31
C ASP A 9 28.23 -15.38 -1.90
N ILE A 10 27.63 -14.20 -1.78
CA ILE A 10 27.43 -13.48 -0.53
C ILE A 10 25.94 -13.22 -0.30
N TYR A 11 25.56 -13.00 0.95
CA TYR A 11 24.18 -12.66 1.30
C TYR A 11 23.72 -11.40 0.59
N GLN A 12 22.53 -11.48 -0.03
CA GLN A 12 21.80 -10.36 -0.63
C GLN A 12 20.38 -10.33 -0.05
N SER A 13 19.88 -9.17 0.32
CA SER A 13 18.46 -9.04 0.67
C SER A 13 17.59 -9.46 -0.53
N PRO A 14 16.53 -10.25 -0.34
CA PRO A 14 15.60 -10.56 -1.44
C PRO A 14 15.01 -9.32 -2.12
N PHE A 15 14.96 -8.19 -1.45
CA PHE A 15 14.50 -6.93 -2.04
C PHE A 15 15.47 -6.32 -3.05
N THR A 16 16.72 -6.78 -3.11
CA THR A 16 17.69 -6.30 -4.12
C THR A 16 17.49 -6.93 -5.50
N TRP A 17 16.81 -8.10 -5.59
CA TRP A 17 16.71 -8.84 -6.85
C TRP A 17 15.39 -9.60 -7.06
N ARG A 18 14.68 -9.98 -5.99
CA ARG A 18 13.51 -10.86 -6.06
C ARG A 18 12.19 -10.14 -5.91
N TYR A 19 12.12 -9.18 -5.00
CA TYR A 19 10.89 -8.47 -4.62
C TYR A 19 11.01 -6.99 -4.93
N GLY A 20 9.87 -6.39 -5.28
CA GLY A 20 9.79 -5.00 -5.69
C GLY A 20 10.16 -4.77 -7.16
N SER A 21 9.82 -3.59 -7.67
CA SER A 21 10.14 -3.16 -9.03
C SER A 21 11.53 -2.52 -9.13
N ASP A 22 12.06 -2.50 -10.36
CA ASP A 22 13.32 -1.79 -10.64
C ASP A 22 13.21 -0.29 -10.35
N ALA A 23 12.03 0.30 -10.61
CA ALA A 23 11.78 1.71 -10.32
C ALA A 23 11.90 2.00 -8.81
N MET A 24 11.27 1.18 -7.95
CA MET A 24 11.38 1.35 -6.50
C MET A 24 12.81 1.08 -6.00
N ARG A 25 13.51 0.07 -6.55
CA ARG A 25 14.92 -0.18 -6.24
C ARG A 25 15.82 0.99 -6.63
N ALA A 26 15.52 1.65 -7.76
CA ALA A 26 16.29 2.81 -8.21
C ALA A 26 16.17 3.98 -7.23
N VAL A 27 14.96 4.28 -6.72
CA VAL A 27 14.75 5.36 -5.73
C VAL A 27 15.61 5.13 -4.48
N TRP A 28 15.76 3.89 -4.02
CA TRP A 28 16.52 3.56 -2.82
C TRP A 28 17.99 3.19 -3.10
N GLY A 29 18.43 3.30 -4.36
CA GLY A 29 19.81 3.04 -4.77
C GLY A 29 20.79 4.12 -4.30
N GLU A 30 22.04 3.72 -4.08
CA GLU A 30 23.13 4.63 -3.65
C GLU A 30 23.43 5.73 -4.69
N VAL A 31 23.30 5.41 -5.99
CA VAL A 31 23.51 6.40 -7.05
C VAL A 31 22.46 7.50 -6.95
N HIS A 32 21.18 7.15 -6.88
CA HIS A 32 20.09 8.13 -6.78
C HIS A 32 20.18 8.98 -5.51
N LYS A 33 20.53 8.35 -4.38
CA LYS A 33 20.76 9.07 -3.12
C LYS A 33 21.82 10.17 -3.29
N ARG A 34 22.94 9.87 -3.95
CA ARG A 34 24.02 10.84 -4.18
C ARG A 34 23.64 11.90 -5.21
N GLN A 35 22.89 11.54 -6.25
CA GLN A 35 22.31 12.52 -7.18
C GLN A 35 21.42 13.53 -6.44
N LEU A 36 20.58 13.07 -5.52
CA LEU A 36 19.74 13.95 -4.69
C LEU A 36 20.61 14.85 -3.77
N TRP A 37 21.66 14.34 -3.15
CA TRP A 37 22.58 15.15 -2.36
C TRP A 37 23.20 16.27 -3.19
N ARG A 38 23.68 15.96 -4.39
CA ARG A 38 24.26 16.96 -5.31
C ARG A 38 23.24 17.95 -5.82
N ARG A 39 22.02 17.50 -6.14
CA ARG A 39 20.90 18.39 -6.47
C ARG A 39 20.60 19.37 -5.33
N ILE A 40 20.64 18.91 -4.09
CA ILE A 40 20.41 19.76 -2.91
C ILE A 40 21.56 20.76 -2.74
N TRP A 41 22.81 20.34 -2.88
CA TRP A 41 23.96 21.28 -2.85
C TRP A 41 23.92 22.30 -3.98
N LEU A 42 23.49 21.90 -5.17
CA LEU A 42 23.32 22.83 -6.29
C LEU A 42 22.23 23.85 -5.99
N ALA A 43 21.06 23.42 -5.50
CA ALA A 43 19.98 24.32 -5.10
C ALA A 43 20.41 25.29 -3.97
N LEU A 44 21.21 24.78 -3.02
CA LEU A 44 21.82 25.60 -1.96
C LEU A 44 22.76 26.68 -2.56
N ALA A 45 23.66 26.29 -3.45
CA ALA A 45 24.59 27.22 -4.11
C ALA A 45 23.88 28.26 -4.99
N GLU A 46 22.82 27.85 -5.69
CA GLU A 46 21.94 28.75 -6.48
C GLU A 46 21.26 29.80 -5.59
N ALA A 47 20.73 29.39 -4.43
CA ALA A 47 20.20 30.33 -3.46
C ALA A 47 21.30 31.25 -2.92
N GLN A 48 22.46 30.72 -2.52
CA GLN A 48 23.60 31.46 -2.02
C GLN A 48 24.13 32.48 -3.03
N SER A 49 24.06 32.19 -4.33
CA SER A 49 24.46 33.12 -5.37
C SER A 49 23.61 34.37 -5.43
N LYS A 50 22.32 34.25 -5.13
CA LYS A 50 21.40 35.42 -5.04
C LYS A 50 21.75 36.37 -3.87
N PHE A 51 22.46 35.85 -2.88
CA PHE A 51 22.96 36.61 -1.73
C PHE A 51 24.45 37.01 -1.89
N GLY A 52 25.04 36.79 -3.06
CA GLY A 52 26.43 37.13 -3.32
C GLY A 52 27.47 36.30 -2.55
N LEU A 53 27.07 35.21 -1.90
CA LEU A 53 27.93 34.32 -1.13
C LEU A 53 28.79 33.41 -2.01
N VAL A 54 28.30 33.08 -3.18
CA VAL A 54 28.97 32.29 -4.20
C VAL A 54 28.78 32.92 -5.58
N THR A 55 29.72 32.68 -6.50
CA THR A 55 29.67 33.24 -7.85
C THR A 55 28.81 32.36 -8.79
N LEU A 56 28.30 32.97 -9.86
CA LEU A 56 27.59 32.23 -10.91
C LEU A 56 28.51 31.22 -11.61
N GLU A 57 29.81 31.46 -11.68
CA GLU A 57 30.78 30.54 -12.24
C GLU A 57 30.93 29.28 -11.37
N GLN A 58 30.96 29.44 -10.04
CA GLN A 58 30.94 28.31 -9.09
C GLN A 58 29.67 27.46 -9.22
N VAL A 59 28.51 28.12 -9.33
CA VAL A 59 27.21 27.41 -9.54
C VAL A 59 27.23 26.64 -10.86
N ALA A 60 27.76 27.26 -11.95
CA ALA A 60 27.82 26.61 -13.27
C ALA A 60 28.73 25.37 -13.26
N ASP A 61 29.85 25.44 -12.53
CA ASP A 61 30.81 24.33 -12.35
C ASP A 61 30.13 23.17 -11.61
N LEU A 62 29.45 23.42 -10.48
CA LEU A 62 28.69 22.41 -9.77
C LEU A 62 27.60 21.76 -10.65
N ARG A 63 26.86 22.57 -11.39
CA ARG A 63 25.77 22.07 -12.27
C ARG A 63 26.32 21.14 -13.36
N THR A 64 27.49 21.43 -13.92
CA THR A 64 28.14 20.62 -14.98
C THR A 64 28.50 19.22 -14.47
N HIS A 65 28.84 19.09 -13.18
CA HIS A 65 29.34 17.84 -12.61
C HIS A 65 28.34 17.13 -11.69
N ALA A 66 27.13 17.70 -11.45
CA ALA A 66 26.16 17.18 -10.49
C ALA A 66 25.73 15.74 -10.77
N GLU A 67 25.62 15.35 -12.04
CA GLU A 67 25.18 14.00 -12.44
C GLU A 67 26.33 12.98 -12.58
N GLN A 68 27.58 13.40 -12.39
CA GLN A 68 28.76 12.55 -12.58
C GLN A 68 29.11 11.80 -11.28
N ILE A 69 28.24 10.88 -10.86
CA ILE A 69 28.41 10.15 -9.59
C ILE A 69 29.55 9.12 -9.72
N ASP A 70 30.58 9.26 -8.89
CA ASP A 70 31.68 8.29 -8.74
C ASP A 70 31.55 7.57 -7.38
N ILE A 71 30.78 6.47 -7.39
CA ILE A 71 30.52 5.66 -6.20
C ILE A 71 31.79 5.04 -5.63
N ASP A 72 32.65 4.54 -6.50
CA ASP A 72 33.88 3.85 -6.08
C ASP A 72 34.84 4.81 -5.36
N ARG A 73 35.00 6.02 -5.90
CA ARG A 73 35.80 7.07 -5.27
C ARG A 73 35.22 7.50 -3.92
N ALA A 74 33.90 7.68 -3.85
CA ALA A 74 33.23 8.03 -2.59
C ALA A 74 33.43 6.95 -1.52
N PHE A 75 33.29 5.67 -1.86
CA PHE A 75 33.53 4.58 -0.91
C PHE A 75 34.98 4.44 -0.49
N GLN A 76 35.93 4.70 -1.38
CA GLN A 76 37.37 4.76 -1.01
C GLN A 76 37.60 5.83 0.06
N ILE A 77 37.08 7.04 -0.16
CA ILE A 77 37.24 8.14 0.80
C ILE A 77 36.53 7.81 2.12
N GLU A 78 35.28 7.28 2.04
CA GLU A 78 34.53 6.90 3.23
C GLU A 78 35.24 5.83 4.07
N ALA A 79 35.89 4.86 3.43
CA ALA A 79 36.68 3.85 4.13
C ALA A 79 37.81 4.44 4.99
N GLU A 80 38.32 5.57 4.59
CA GLU A 80 39.40 6.31 5.31
C GLU A 80 38.80 7.18 6.43
N ILE A 81 37.83 8.05 6.07
CA ILE A 81 37.34 9.10 6.98
C ILE A 81 36.13 8.70 7.82
N LYS A 82 35.48 7.56 7.54
CA LYS A 82 34.31 7.01 8.25
C LYS A 82 33.10 7.95 8.28
N HIS A 83 32.86 8.70 7.20
CA HIS A 83 31.76 9.64 7.07
C HIS A 83 31.30 9.72 5.61
N ASP A 84 30.12 9.16 5.33
CA ASP A 84 29.56 9.00 3.96
C ASP A 84 29.31 10.33 3.26
N LEU A 85 28.62 11.28 3.90
CA LEU A 85 28.32 12.57 3.30
C LEU A 85 29.59 13.38 3.02
N MET A 86 30.56 13.39 3.97
CA MET A 86 31.85 14.06 3.76
C MET A 86 32.67 13.41 2.65
N ALA A 87 32.56 12.11 2.46
CA ALA A 87 33.17 11.40 1.35
C ALA A 87 32.60 11.89 0.00
N GLU A 88 31.25 12.04 -0.08
CA GLU A 88 30.62 12.57 -1.29
C GLU A 88 30.95 14.04 -1.54
N ILE A 89 31.02 14.88 -0.48
CA ILE A 89 31.48 16.27 -0.60
C ILE A 89 32.88 16.32 -1.24
N LYS A 90 33.82 15.49 -0.75
CA LYS A 90 35.19 15.44 -1.29
C LYS A 90 35.21 14.93 -2.73
N THR A 91 34.46 13.86 -3.03
CA THR A 91 34.37 13.32 -4.40
C THR A 91 33.81 14.36 -5.37
N PHE A 92 32.78 15.07 -4.98
CA PHE A 92 32.18 16.12 -5.81
C PHE A 92 33.11 17.33 -5.95
N ALA A 93 33.81 17.70 -4.88
CA ALA A 93 34.80 18.80 -4.92
C ALA A 93 36.01 18.48 -5.82
N GLU A 94 36.49 17.22 -5.85
CA GLU A 94 37.55 16.78 -6.77
C GLU A 94 37.16 16.97 -8.25
N GLN A 95 35.84 16.88 -8.55
CA GLN A 95 35.31 17.04 -9.91
C GLN A 95 35.06 18.51 -10.28
N CYS A 96 34.96 19.43 -9.30
CA CYS A 96 34.54 20.81 -9.47
C CYS A 96 35.72 21.78 -9.16
N PRO A 97 36.60 22.07 -10.13
CA PRO A 97 37.82 22.88 -9.89
C PRO A 97 37.51 24.32 -9.46
N VAL A 98 36.33 24.87 -9.80
CA VAL A 98 35.93 26.25 -9.47
C VAL A 98 34.95 26.26 -8.28
N GLY A 99 33.98 25.37 -8.29
CA GLY A 99 32.89 25.32 -7.30
C GLY A 99 33.17 24.40 -6.12
N GLY A 100 34.17 23.52 -6.17
CA GLY A 100 34.40 22.49 -5.14
C GLY A 100 34.55 23.05 -3.72
N GLY A 101 35.16 24.25 -3.58
CA GLY A 101 35.41 24.88 -2.28
C GLY A 101 34.14 25.41 -1.56
N ILE A 102 33.02 25.56 -2.26
CA ILE A 102 31.76 26.10 -1.65
C ILE A 102 30.74 25.04 -1.37
N ILE A 103 30.97 23.78 -1.71
CA ILE A 103 30.05 22.70 -1.44
C ILE A 103 29.80 22.61 0.07
N HIS A 104 28.52 22.51 0.46
CA HIS A 104 28.08 22.37 1.86
C HIS A 104 28.29 23.62 2.73
N LEU A 105 28.46 24.80 2.12
CA LEU A 105 28.70 26.06 2.85
C LEU A 105 27.53 26.39 3.78
N GLY A 106 27.79 26.47 5.09
CA GLY A 106 26.79 26.74 6.14
C GLY A 106 25.89 25.56 6.53
N ALA A 107 25.94 24.45 5.79
CA ALA A 107 25.06 23.29 6.00
C ALA A 107 25.57 22.34 7.08
N THR A 108 24.65 21.58 7.67
CA THR A 108 24.95 20.36 8.41
C THR A 108 24.53 19.15 7.60
N SER A 109 25.04 17.96 7.92
CA SER A 109 24.75 16.73 7.17
C SER A 109 23.24 16.50 6.96
N MET A 110 22.43 16.71 7.97
CA MET A 110 20.99 16.49 7.90
C MET A 110 20.22 17.57 7.11
N ASP A 111 20.79 18.72 6.80
CA ASP A 111 20.21 19.65 5.82
C ASP A 111 20.22 19.05 4.41
N ILE A 112 21.11 18.07 4.17
CA ILE A 112 21.22 17.36 2.88
C ILE A 112 20.52 16.01 2.96
N GLU A 113 20.89 15.17 3.93
CA GLU A 113 20.40 13.79 4.03
C GLU A 113 18.89 13.72 4.28
N ASP A 114 18.36 14.50 5.21
CA ASP A 114 16.95 14.47 5.54
C ASP A 114 16.05 15.07 4.42
N ASN A 115 16.51 16.11 3.73
CA ASN A 115 15.80 16.61 2.55
C ASN A 115 15.84 15.60 1.40
N ALA A 116 16.95 14.87 1.21
CA ALA A 116 17.02 13.77 0.23
C ALA A 116 16.11 12.59 0.61
N ASP A 117 16.05 12.24 1.90
CA ASP A 117 15.13 11.19 2.37
C ASP A 117 13.67 11.58 2.16
N ALA A 118 13.30 12.85 2.43
CA ALA A 118 11.97 13.36 2.13
C ALA A 118 11.61 13.25 0.65
N LEU A 119 12.54 13.59 -0.26
CA LEU A 119 12.36 13.42 -1.71
C LEU A 119 12.16 11.96 -2.08
N ARG A 120 13.00 11.03 -1.58
CA ARG A 120 12.85 9.59 -1.84
C ARG A 120 11.53 9.03 -1.30
N ILE A 121 11.07 9.48 -0.13
CA ILE A 121 9.77 9.11 0.42
C ILE A 121 8.65 9.60 -0.50
N CYS A 122 8.73 10.84 -0.99
CA CYS A 122 7.77 11.38 -1.96
C CYS A 122 7.71 10.54 -3.23
N GLU A 123 8.86 10.31 -3.88
CA GLU A 123 8.97 9.51 -5.11
C GLU A 123 8.43 8.08 -4.90
N SER A 124 8.74 7.48 -3.75
CA SER A 124 8.25 6.14 -3.40
C SER A 124 6.74 6.10 -3.19
N LEU A 125 6.17 7.09 -2.49
CA LEU A 125 4.72 7.20 -2.29
C LEU A 125 3.99 7.44 -3.61
N ASP A 126 4.57 8.21 -4.54
CA ASP A 126 4.00 8.42 -5.87
C ASP A 126 3.92 7.10 -6.65
N LEU A 127 4.99 6.27 -6.62
CA LEU A 127 4.99 4.93 -7.21
C LEU A 127 3.97 3.98 -6.56
N ILE A 128 3.81 4.04 -5.24
CA ILE A 128 2.82 3.23 -4.50
C ILE A 128 1.39 3.65 -4.89
N LEU A 129 1.10 4.95 -4.92
CA LEU A 129 -0.22 5.47 -5.30
C LEU A 129 -0.59 5.11 -6.74
N GLU A 130 0.35 5.21 -7.68
CA GLU A 130 0.15 4.78 -9.08
C GLU A 130 -0.24 3.29 -9.15
N LYS A 131 0.51 2.43 -8.46
CA LYS A 131 0.23 0.99 -8.45
C LYS A 131 -1.04 0.63 -7.70
N LEU A 132 -1.36 1.31 -6.60
CA LEU A 132 -2.61 1.11 -5.88
C LEU A 132 -3.81 1.49 -6.76
N LYS A 133 -3.72 2.59 -7.49
CA LYS A 133 -4.74 2.97 -8.48
C LYS A 133 -4.90 1.89 -9.56
N ALA A 134 -3.81 1.29 -10.03
CA ALA A 134 -3.88 0.18 -11.00
C ALA A 134 -4.52 -1.08 -10.38
N VAL A 135 -4.22 -1.43 -9.12
CA VAL A 135 -4.89 -2.53 -8.40
C VAL A 135 -6.38 -2.27 -8.24
N LEU A 136 -6.77 -1.07 -7.83
CA LEU A 136 -8.17 -0.65 -7.73
C LEU A 136 -8.88 -0.76 -9.08
N GLY A 137 -8.24 -0.33 -10.18
CA GLY A 137 -8.81 -0.43 -11.53
C GLY A 137 -9.11 -1.86 -11.96
N VAL A 138 -8.19 -2.81 -11.74
CA VAL A 138 -8.46 -4.23 -12.04
C VAL A 138 -9.54 -4.81 -11.13
N LEU A 139 -9.60 -4.36 -9.88
CA LEU A 139 -10.63 -4.80 -8.93
C LEU A 139 -12.01 -4.27 -9.33
N ALA A 140 -12.11 -3.01 -9.73
CA ALA A 140 -13.36 -2.42 -10.24
C ALA A 140 -13.89 -3.19 -11.47
N ALA A 141 -13.01 -3.58 -12.40
CA ALA A 141 -13.40 -4.39 -13.56
C ALA A 141 -13.95 -5.78 -13.14
N GLN A 142 -13.36 -6.42 -12.14
CA GLN A 142 -13.87 -7.68 -11.59
C GLN A 142 -15.21 -7.48 -10.85
N ILE A 143 -15.36 -6.40 -10.10
CA ILE A 143 -16.63 -6.06 -9.42
C ILE A 143 -17.76 -5.92 -10.44
N GLU A 144 -17.56 -5.14 -11.50
CA GLU A 144 -18.57 -4.97 -12.55
C GLU A 144 -18.93 -6.28 -13.25
N ARG A 145 -17.89 -7.06 -13.61
CA ARG A 145 -18.08 -8.37 -14.26
C ARG A 145 -18.98 -9.31 -13.46
N TRP A 146 -18.85 -9.29 -12.13
CA TRP A 146 -19.48 -10.25 -11.23
C TRP A 146 -20.58 -9.63 -10.35
N ALA A 147 -21.00 -8.39 -10.65
CA ALA A 147 -21.95 -7.64 -9.84
C ALA A 147 -23.27 -8.40 -9.60
N ASP A 148 -23.77 -9.06 -10.62
CA ASP A 148 -25.08 -9.73 -10.61
C ASP A 148 -24.98 -11.24 -10.31
N THR A 149 -23.79 -11.80 -10.14
CA THR A 149 -23.61 -13.25 -9.95
C THR A 149 -23.83 -13.64 -8.49
N PRO A 150 -24.95 -14.35 -8.16
CA PRO A 150 -25.23 -14.76 -6.80
C PRO A 150 -24.21 -15.78 -6.28
N THR A 151 -23.88 -15.68 -5.02
CA THR A 151 -23.05 -16.64 -4.27
C THR A 151 -23.51 -16.69 -2.82
N MET A 152 -23.11 -17.72 -2.08
CA MET A 152 -23.35 -17.78 -0.65
C MET A 152 -22.37 -16.89 0.12
N ALA A 153 -22.89 -16.05 1.01
CA ALA A 153 -22.06 -15.41 2.02
C ALA A 153 -21.79 -16.39 3.18
N PHE A 154 -20.61 -16.22 3.79
CA PHE A 154 -20.20 -17.02 4.94
C PHE A 154 -19.93 -16.09 6.12
N THR A 155 -20.63 -16.33 7.24
CA THR A 155 -20.30 -15.74 8.53
C THR A 155 -19.77 -16.83 9.45
N HIS A 156 -18.68 -16.58 10.17
CA HIS A 156 -18.01 -17.61 10.98
C HIS A 156 -17.64 -18.89 10.19
N ILE A 157 -17.36 -18.74 8.89
CA ILE A 157 -17.14 -19.84 7.92
C ILE A 157 -18.37 -20.77 7.82
N GLN A 158 -19.54 -20.34 8.26
CA GLN A 158 -20.81 -21.02 8.06
C GLN A 158 -21.61 -20.32 6.96
N PRO A 159 -22.33 -21.07 6.09
CA PRO A 159 -23.20 -20.45 5.09
C PRO A 159 -24.29 -19.65 5.77
N ALA A 160 -24.49 -18.42 5.34
CA ALA A 160 -25.49 -17.51 5.92
C ALA A 160 -26.56 -17.16 4.88
N GLU A 161 -26.43 -16.05 4.19
CA GLU A 161 -27.37 -15.55 3.21
C GLU A 161 -26.76 -15.40 1.83
N PRO A 162 -27.55 -15.33 0.75
CA PRO A 162 -27.07 -14.94 -0.56
C PRO A 162 -26.46 -13.54 -0.60
N THR A 163 -25.40 -13.40 -1.38
CA THR A 163 -24.79 -12.15 -1.78
C THR A 163 -24.40 -12.24 -3.26
N THR A 164 -23.62 -11.29 -3.79
CA THR A 164 -23.02 -11.44 -5.10
C THR A 164 -21.49 -11.49 -5.03
N ILE A 165 -20.86 -12.12 -6.02
CA ILE A 165 -19.40 -12.16 -6.12
C ILE A 165 -18.85 -10.74 -6.24
N GLY A 166 -19.48 -9.86 -7.06
CA GLY A 166 -19.08 -8.48 -7.18
C GLY A 166 -19.15 -7.71 -5.87
N TYR A 167 -20.18 -7.93 -5.05
CA TYR A 167 -20.27 -7.28 -3.75
C TYR A 167 -19.22 -7.80 -2.75
N ARG A 168 -18.90 -9.10 -2.80
CA ARG A 168 -17.78 -9.67 -2.02
C ARG A 168 -16.44 -9.03 -2.43
N LEU A 169 -16.22 -8.75 -3.72
CA LEU A 169 -15.02 -8.04 -4.20
C LEU A 169 -15.04 -6.58 -3.78
N ALA A 170 -16.22 -5.93 -3.75
CA ALA A 170 -16.35 -4.52 -3.42
C ALA A 170 -15.90 -4.19 -1.98
N GLN A 171 -16.01 -5.12 -1.02
CA GLN A 171 -15.50 -4.88 0.34
C GLN A 171 -13.99 -4.67 0.36
N TYR A 172 -13.21 -5.39 -0.47
CA TYR A 172 -11.75 -5.18 -0.55
C TYR A 172 -11.41 -3.86 -1.24
N ALA A 173 -12.20 -3.47 -2.26
CA ALA A 173 -12.03 -2.17 -2.90
C ALA A 173 -12.33 -1.03 -1.94
N GLN A 174 -13.31 -1.17 -1.06
CA GLN A 174 -13.62 -0.18 -0.02
C GLN A 174 -12.45 0.06 0.92
N ASP A 175 -11.80 -1.00 1.40
CA ASP A 175 -10.62 -0.89 2.26
C ASP A 175 -9.45 -0.21 1.52
N LEU A 176 -9.19 -0.62 0.26
CA LEU A 176 -8.13 -0.03 -0.55
C LEU A 176 -8.39 1.44 -0.95
N LEU A 177 -9.66 1.88 -1.05
CA LEU A 177 -10.00 3.29 -1.23
C LEU A 177 -9.63 4.12 0.00
N VAL A 178 -9.87 3.59 1.20
CA VAL A 178 -9.43 4.23 2.46
C VAL A 178 -7.91 4.32 2.50
N ASP A 179 -7.20 3.27 2.10
CA ASP A 179 -5.73 3.28 2.02
C ASP A 179 -5.22 4.31 1.00
N TYR A 180 -5.90 4.44 -0.14
CA TYR A 180 -5.54 5.44 -1.17
C TYR A 180 -5.67 6.88 -0.65
N GLU A 181 -6.76 7.18 0.04
CA GLU A 181 -6.98 8.49 0.67
C GLU A 181 -5.91 8.78 1.72
N GLU A 182 -5.62 7.81 2.60
CA GLU A 182 -4.61 7.98 3.65
C GLU A 182 -3.20 8.14 3.08
N LEU A 183 -2.81 7.34 2.09
CA LEU A 183 -1.49 7.46 1.42
C LEU A 183 -1.38 8.80 0.68
N THR A 184 -2.44 9.27 0.03
CA THR A 184 -2.50 10.57 -0.63
C THR A 184 -2.31 11.70 0.40
N ARG A 185 -3.00 11.63 1.54
CA ARG A 185 -2.86 12.57 2.65
C ARG A 185 -1.43 12.57 3.21
N VAL A 186 -0.85 11.41 3.42
CA VAL A 186 0.53 11.27 3.91
C VAL A 186 1.50 11.85 2.90
N ARG A 187 1.35 11.52 1.61
CA ARG A 187 2.20 12.05 0.53
C ARG A 187 2.19 13.58 0.47
N ALA A 188 1.01 14.17 0.55
CA ALA A 188 0.85 15.63 0.57
C ALA A 188 1.46 16.29 1.83
N GLY A 189 1.55 15.55 2.92
CA GLY A 189 2.11 16.03 4.20
C GLY A 189 3.61 15.86 4.35
N ILE A 190 4.31 15.23 3.40
CA ILE A 190 5.78 15.05 3.48
C ILE A 190 6.48 16.38 3.33
N LYS A 191 7.35 16.69 4.30
CA LYS A 191 8.14 17.91 4.36
C LYS A 191 9.63 17.58 4.52
N GLY A 192 10.48 18.44 3.95
CA GLY A 192 11.91 18.40 4.22
C GLY A 192 12.25 18.99 5.60
N LYS A 193 13.46 18.74 6.05
CA LYS A 193 13.99 19.42 7.23
C LYS A 193 14.08 20.94 7.01
N GLY A 194 14.36 21.36 5.79
CA GLY A 194 14.79 22.70 5.45
C GLY A 194 16.29 22.91 5.70
N PHE A 195 16.70 24.17 5.74
CA PHE A 195 18.09 24.59 5.93
C PHE A 195 18.24 25.32 7.25
N LYS A 196 18.23 24.54 8.32
CA LYS A 196 18.18 25.03 9.71
C LYS A 196 19.47 24.79 10.51
N GLY A 197 20.48 24.15 9.89
CA GLY A 197 21.76 23.92 10.53
C GLY A 197 21.74 22.83 11.64
N ALA A 198 22.80 22.81 12.45
CA ALA A 198 23.11 21.71 13.35
C ALA A 198 22.08 21.43 14.45
N VAL A 199 21.35 22.45 14.91
CA VAL A 199 20.36 22.35 16.00
C VAL A 199 19.03 23.03 15.68
N GLY A 200 18.75 23.32 14.43
CA GLY A 200 17.48 23.88 13.98
C GLY A 200 17.33 25.40 14.11
N THR A 201 18.39 26.12 14.44
CA THR A 201 18.34 27.57 14.68
C THR A 201 18.71 28.42 13.47
N SER A 202 19.16 27.82 12.38
CA SER A 202 19.70 28.50 11.19
C SER A 202 20.89 29.45 11.47
N ALA A 203 21.53 29.35 12.63
CA ALA A 203 22.54 30.31 13.08
C ALA A 203 23.71 30.47 12.08
N SER A 204 24.22 29.37 11.49
CA SER A 204 25.29 29.42 10.49
C SER A 204 24.88 30.17 9.23
N TYR A 205 23.64 29.97 8.76
CA TYR A 205 23.13 30.66 7.57
C TYR A 205 22.89 32.15 7.86
N MET A 206 22.34 32.47 9.05
CA MET A 206 22.14 33.86 9.46
C MET A 206 23.48 34.63 9.54
N GLU A 207 24.54 34.01 10.06
CA GLU A 207 25.85 34.63 10.13
C GLU A 207 26.46 34.85 8.73
N LEU A 208 26.27 33.90 7.80
CA LEU A 208 26.75 34.01 6.42
C LEU A 208 26.11 35.17 5.64
N VAL A 209 24.83 35.48 5.91
CA VAL A 209 24.10 36.54 5.17
C VAL A 209 24.02 37.85 5.94
N LYS A 210 24.57 37.95 7.13
CA LYS A 210 24.50 39.09 8.04
C LYS A 210 24.94 40.42 7.43
N ASP A 211 26.01 40.40 6.66
CA ASP A 211 26.64 41.58 6.06
C ASP A 211 26.15 41.85 4.62
N TYR A 212 25.16 41.06 4.14
CA TYR A 212 24.64 41.24 2.79
C TYR A 212 23.73 42.49 2.73
N PRO A 213 24.11 43.50 1.91
CA PRO A 213 23.36 44.75 1.81
C PRO A 213 22.05 44.54 1.02
N HIS A 214 21.00 44.06 1.67
CA HIS A 214 19.68 43.97 1.06
C HIS A 214 18.88 45.25 1.36
N PRO A 215 18.15 45.80 0.37
CA PRO A 215 17.37 47.01 0.55
C PRO A 215 16.21 46.88 1.53
N GLN A 216 15.82 45.66 1.91
CA GLN A 216 14.88 45.37 3.01
C GLN A 216 15.47 44.25 3.90
N PRO A 217 15.22 44.28 5.23
CA PRO A 217 15.59 43.15 6.06
C PRO A 217 14.83 41.91 5.55
N LEU A 218 15.58 40.99 4.90
CA LEU A 218 15.03 39.71 4.48
C LEU A 218 14.45 39.00 5.70
N PRO A 219 13.20 38.51 5.67
CA PRO A 219 12.78 37.50 6.61
C PRO A 219 13.62 36.24 6.35
N LEU A 220 14.69 36.08 7.12
CA LEU A 220 15.60 34.92 7.07
C LEU A 220 14.88 33.62 7.41
N LEU A 221 13.67 33.70 7.96
CA LEU A 221 12.80 32.61 8.34
C LEU A 221 11.40 32.93 7.85
N GLY A 222 10.66 31.95 7.36
CA GLY A 222 9.32 32.02 6.81
C GLY A 222 8.24 32.60 7.74
N GLY A 223 8.28 33.89 7.94
CA GLY A 223 7.37 34.66 8.80
C GLY A 223 6.93 35.99 8.20
N GLY A 224 6.77 36.06 6.92
CA GLY A 224 6.17 37.16 6.19
C GLY A 224 5.91 36.69 4.78
N GLU A 225 4.82 37.06 4.16
CA GLU A 225 4.31 36.59 2.87
C GLU A 225 5.24 35.67 2.10
N ARG A 226 4.92 34.36 2.02
CA ARG A 226 5.72 33.26 1.48
C ARG A 226 6.40 33.65 0.17
N GLY A 227 7.73 33.77 0.14
CA GLY A 227 8.37 33.93 -1.16
C GLY A 227 9.85 34.28 -1.25
N GLU A 228 10.48 34.92 -0.26
CA GLU A 228 11.80 35.54 -0.49
C GLU A 228 12.92 35.17 0.51
N GLY A 229 12.67 34.29 1.48
CA GLY A 229 13.72 33.86 2.43
C GLY A 229 14.67 32.82 1.82
N PHE A 230 15.93 32.79 2.28
CA PHE A 230 16.97 31.85 1.83
C PHE A 230 16.48 30.39 1.80
N GLU A 231 15.92 29.90 2.91
CA GLU A 231 15.39 28.54 3.01
C GLU A 231 14.27 28.29 1.99
N SER A 232 13.35 29.25 1.81
CA SER A 232 12.24 29.13 0.87
C SER A 232 12.71 28.97 -0.57
N LEU A 233 13.77 29.68 -0.98
CA LEU A 233 14.34 29.57 -2.32
C LEU A 233 14.90 28.16 -2.59
N VAL A 234 15.62 27.61 -1.62
CA VAL A 234 16.19 26.25 -1.75
C VAL A 234 15.06 25.22 -1.78
N MET A 235 14.10 25.30 -0.85
CA MET A 235 13.00 24.34 -0.75
C MET A 235 12.08 24.39 -1.97
N GLN A 236 11.84 25.57 -2.53
CA GLN A 236 11.10 25.72 -3.78
C GLN A 236 11.82 25.05 -4.96
N ALA A 237 13.15 25.19 -5.06
CA ALA A 237 13.94 24.51 -6.10
C ALA A 237 13.92 22.98 -5.96
N LEU A 238 13.70 22.47 -4.74
CA LEU A 238 13.57 21.05 -4.47
C LEU A 238 12.12 20.53 -4.66
N GLY A 239 11.12 21.41 -4.71
CA GLY A 239 9.72 21.05 -4.76
C GLY A 239 9.19 20.49 -3.43
N LEU A 240 9.77 20.91 -2.30
CA LEU A 240 9.40 20.50 -0.95
C LEU A 240 9.01 21.72 -0.10
N GLU A 241 8.07 21.51 0.84
CA GLU A 241 7.91 22.41 1.99
C GLU A 241 8.90 22.01 3.09
N ALA A 242 9.33 22.97 3.91
CA ALA A 242 10.09 22.71 5.12
C ALA A 242 9.20 22.59 6.35
N PHE A 243 9.61 21.82 7.35
CA PHE A 243 9.05 21.94 8.69
C PHE A 243 9.36 23.31 9.29
N ASP A 244 8.40 23.95 9.94
CA ASP A 244 8.63 25.22 10.63
C ASP A 244 9.64 25.06 11.78
N ALA A 245 9.54 23.97 12.53
CA ALA A 245 10.47 23.62 13.58
C ALA A 245 11.09 22.25 13.29
N ALA A 246 12.42 22.20 13.33
CA ALA A 246 13.21 20.98 13.25
C ALA A 246 14.37 21.07 14.23
N THR A 247 14.96 19.93 14.55
CA THR A 247 16.22 19.85 15.30
C THR A 247 17.40 19.72 14.33
N GLN A 248 18.38 18.90 14.63
CA GLN A 248 19.35 18.54 13.60
C GLN A 248 18.69 17.74 12.46
N THR A 249 17.59 17.04 12.77
CA THR A 249 16.80 16.24 11.81
C THR A 249 15.39 16.80 11.65
N TYR A 250 14.68 16.37 10.60
CA TYR A 250 13.25 16.54 10.58
C TYR A 250 12.56 15.67 11.66
N PRO A 251 11.33 16.00 12.09
CA PRO A 251 10.62 15.19 13.08
C PRO A 251 10.44 13.73 12.61
N ARG A 252 11.13 12.78 13.23
CA ARG A 252 11.10 11.34 12.89
C ARG A 252 9.69 10.73 12.91
N LYS A 253 8.73 11.41 13.48
CA LYS A 253 7.31 11.06 13.37
C LYS A 253 6.83 10.96 11.93
N GLN A 254 7.45 11.69 10.98
CA GLN A 254 7.12 11.61 9.56
C GLN A 254 7.40 10.21 8.99
N ASP A 255 8.53 9.60 9.33
CA ASP A 255 8.85 8.23 8.91
C ASP A 255 7.80 7.25 9.41
N TRP A 256 7.41 7.36 10.69
CA TRP A 256 6.37 6.51 11.26
C TRP A 256 5.03 6.68 10.55
N LEU A 257 4.61 7.89 10.23
CA LEU A 257 3.36 8.15 9.50
C LEU A 257 3.38 7.48 8.12
N ALA A 258 4.49 7.59 7.39
CA ALA A 258 4.64 6.95 6.08
C ALA A 258 4.59 5.41 6.20
N LEU A 259 5.37 4.83 7.10
CA LEU A 259 5.42 3.38 7.28
C LEU A 259 4.11 2.82 7.83
N ASN A 260 3.41 3.56 8.68
CA ASN A 260 2.13 3.15 9.23
C ASN A 260 1.02 3.11 8.14
N ALA A 261 1.02 4.09 7.22
CA ALA A 261 0.11 4.06 6.08
C ALA A 261 0.39 2.86 5.15
N LEU A 262 1.67 2.53 4.90
CA LEU A 262 2.05 1.34 4.14
C LEU A 262 1.62 0.04 4.86
N ALA A 263 1.69 -0.01 6.19
CA ALA A 263 1.21 -1.15 6.96
C ALA A 263 -0.33 -1.29 6.91
N GLY A 264 -1.06 -0.17 6.84
CA GLY A 264 -2.50 -0.16 6.58
C GLY A 264 -2.83 -0.81 5.24
N LEU A 265 -2.19 -0.36 4.16
CA LEU A 265 -2.31 -0.98 2.83
C LEU A 265 -2.00 -2.49 2.86
N ALA A 266 -0.93 -2.88 3.55
CA ALA A 266 -0.57 -4.30 3.67
C ALA A 266 -1.65 -5.11 4.39
N MET A 267 -2.34 -4.55 5.39
CA MET A 267 -3.45 -5.17 6.09
C MET A 267 -4.63 -5.46 5.14
N SER A 268 -5.01 -4.50 4.31
CA SER A 268 -6.11 -4.65 3.34
C SER A 268 -5.78 -5.73 2.31
N LEU A 269 -4.56 -5.75 1.78
CA LEU A 269 -4.10 -6.78 0.84
C LEU A 269 -4.00 -8.17 1.49
N HIS A 270 -3.55 -8.24 2.75
CA HIS A 270 -3.56 -9.49 3.53
C HIS A 270 -4.98 -10.04 3.70
N LYS A 271 -5.96 -9.18 4.04
CA LYS A 271 -7.37 -9.58 4.17
C LYS A 271 -7.89 -10.24 2.89
N PHE A 272 -7.66 -9.63 1.74
CA PHE A 272 -8.03 -10.22 0.44
C PHE A 272 -7.34 -11.57 0.21
N ALA A 273 -6.03 -11.65 0.42
CA ALA A 273 -5.23 -12.85 0.18
C ALA A 273 -5.63 -14.00 1.12
N PHE A 274 -5.90 -13.70 2.37
CA PHE A 274 -6.34 -14.68 3.35
C PHE A 274 -7.72 -15.28 3.00
N ASP A 275 -8.68 -14.44 2.61
CA ASP A 275 -10.01 -14.90 2.17
C ASP A 275 -9.91 -15.72 0.88
N LEU A 276 -9.05 -15.33 -0.07
CA LEU A 276 -8.80 -16.11 -1.28
C LEU A 276 -8.32 -17.53 -0.96
N ARG A 277 -7.40 -17.68 0.00
CA ARG A 277 -6.92 -19.02 0.43
C ARG A 277 -8.04 -19.88 0.98
N VAL A 278 -8.96 -19.30 1.75
CA VAL A 278 -10.16 -19.98 2.25
C VAL A 278 -11.07 -20.36 1.09
N LEU A 279 -11.37 -19.43 0.19
CA LEU A 279 -12.24 -19.64 -0.96
C LEU A 279 -11.67 -20.62 -1.99
N GLN A 280 -10.34 -20.77 -2.06
CA GLN A 280 -9.66 -21.75 -2.91
C GLN A 280 -9.64 -23.15 -2.30
N SER A 281 -9.88 -23.28 -0.99
CA SER A 281 -9.86 -24.59 -0.33
C SER A 281 -10.90 -25.52 -0.95
N PRO A 282 -10.59 -26.84 -1.14
CA PRO A 282 -11.49 -27.76 -1.84
C PRO A 282 -12.91 -27.84 -1.31
N PRO A 283 -13.21 -27.70 0.01
CA PRO A 283 -14.57 -27.70 0.50
C PRO A 283 -15.45 -26.57 -0.06
N ILE A 284 -14.87 -25.39 -0.29
CA ILE A 284 -15.53 -24.22 -0.89
C ILE A 284 -15.29 -24.20 -2.39
N GLY A 285 -14.05 -24.01 -2.80
CA GLY A 285 -13.56 -24.13 -4.17
C GLY A 285 -14.12 -23.11 -5.15
N GLU A 286 -14.66 -21.97 -4.67
CA GLU A 286 -15.32 -20.97 -5.50
C GLU A 286 -14.33 -20.05 -6.24
N TRP A 287 -13.19 -19.76 -5.64
CA TRP A 287 -12.15 -18.89 -6.20
C TRP A 287 -10.84 -19.66 -6.34
N ALA A 288 -9.98 -19.19 -7.22
CA ALA A 288 -8.60 -19.68 -7.32
C ALA A 288 -7.67 -18.62 -7.88
N GLU A 289 -6.39 -18.72 -7.51
CA GLU A 289 -5.32 -17.97 -8.20
C GLU A 289 -5.23 -18.35 -9.67
N PRO A 290 -4.78 -17.43 -10.54
CA PRO A 290 -4.38 -17.79 -11.89
C PRO A 290 -3.23 -18.78 -11.84
N PHE A 291 -3.33 -19.87 -12.61
CA PHE A 291 -2.31 -20.90 -12.68
C PHE A 291 -1.80 -21.06 -14.10
N GLY A 292 -0.52 -20.73 -14.30
CA GLY A 292 0.13 -20.80 -15.61
C GLY A 292 0.32 -22.22 -16.11
N SER A 293 0.25 -22.43 -17.43
CA SER A 293 0.37 -23.75 -18.06
C SER A 293 1.68 -24.49 -17.75
N LYS A 294 2.75 -23.75 -17.47
CA LYS A 294 4.07 -24.29 -17.09
C LYS A 294 4.35 -24.19 -15.58
N GLN A 295 3.39 -23.70 -14.80
CA GLN A 295 3.59 -23.52 -13.37
C GLN A 295 3.54 -24.86 -12.65
N VAL A 296 4.47 -25.08 -11.73
CA VAL A 296 4.50 -26.28 -10.86
C VAL A 296 3.94 -25.89 -9.50
N GLY A 297 2.83 -26.51 -9.11
CA GLY A 297 2.16 -26.22 -7.84
C GLY A 297 2.72 -27.00 -6.65
N SER A 298 3.37 -28.14 -6.90
CA SER A 298 3.97 -28.99 -5.88
C SER A 298 5.03 -29.88 -6.50
N SER A 299 6.16 -30.05 -5.83
CA SER A 299 7.24 -30.93 -6.26
C SER A 299 6.90 -32.42 -6.15
N ALA A 300 5.99 -32.77 -5.23
CA ALA A 300 5.63 -34.17 -4.95
C ALA A 300 4.25 -34.57 -5.49
N MET A 301 3.34 -33.62 -5.64
CA MET A 301 1.94 -33.85 -6.03
C MET A 301 1.56 -32.94 -7.21
N PRO A 302 1.72 -33.37 -8.45
CA PRO A 302 1.57 -32.54 -9.65
C PRO A 302 0.17 -31.91 -9.83
N PHE A 303 -0.89 -32.54 -9.27
CA PHE A 303 -2.25 -32.02 -9.33
C PHE A 303 -2.52 -30.88 -8.33
N LYS A 304 -1.65 -30.69 -7.32
CA LYS A 304 -1.87 -29.76 -6.23
C LYS A 304 -1.58 -28.31 -6.65
N ARG A 305 -2.57 -27.46 -6.56
CA ARG A 305 -2.48 -26.03 -6.89
C ARG A 305 -2.53 -25.19 -5.61
N ASN A 306 -1.37 -24.93 -5.03
CA ASN A 306 -1.26 -24.12 -3.82
C ASN A 306 -1.48 -22.64 -4.14
N PRO A 307 -2.13 -21.84 -3.26
CA PRO A 307 -2.31 -20.41 -3.40
C PRO A 307 -1.03 -19.64 -3.02
N ILE A 308 0.07 -19.89 -3.76
CA ILE A 308 1.42 -19.42 -3.40
C ILE A 308 1.58 -17.89 -3.47
N ASN A 309 0.80 -17.21 -4.34
CA ASN A 309 0.84 -15.76 -4.43
C ASN A 309 0.05 -15.10 -3.28
N ALA A 310 -1.09 -15.66 -2.90
CA ALA A 310 -1.81 -15.22 -1.72
C ALA A 310 -0.97 -15.46 -0.45
N GLU A 311 -0.33 -16.63 -0.32
CA GLU A 311 0.59 -16.92 0.80
C GLU A 311 1.79 -15.96 0.84
N LYS A 312 2.31 -15.53 -0.33
CA LYS A 312 3.36 -14.52 -0.42
C LYS A 312 2.87 -13.16 0.07
N ILE A 313 1.66 -12.73 -0.33
CA ILE A 313 1.05 -11.48 0.18
C ILE A 313 0.92 -11.56 1.71
N ASP A 314 0.35 -12.62 2.25
CA ASP A 314 0.19 -12.81 3.69
C ASP A 314 1.53 -12.75 4.44
N SER A 315 2.57 -13.34 3.86
CA SER A 315 3.91 -13.37 4.45
C SER A 315 4.55 -11.99 4.48
N LEU A 316 4.59 -11.30 3.34
CA LEU A 316 5.20 -9.98 3.23
C LEU A 316 4.42 -8.91 3.99
N ALA A 317 3.09 -8.99 4.03
CA ALA A 317 2.26 -8.08 4.81
C ALA A 317 2.57 -8.17 6.32
N ARG A 318 2.80 -9.38 6.84
CA ARG A 318 3.21 -9.56 8.25
C ARG A 318 4.58 -8.95 8.55
N TYR A 319 5.49 -9.00 7.59
CA TYR A 319 6.79 -8.34 7.72
C TYR A 319 6.63 -6.82 7.76
N LEU A 320 5.94 -6.26 6.76
CA LEU A 320 5.72 -4.81 6.66
C LEU A 320 5.00 -4.25 7.90
N ALA A 321 4.04 -4.98 8.45
CA ALA A 321 3.31 -4.58 9.64
C ALA A 321 4.18 -4.35 10.90
N GLN A 322 5.42 -4.86 10.93
CA GLN A 322 6.35 -4.69 12.07
C GLN A 322 7.25 -3.46 11.92
N LEU A 323 7.48 -2.97 10.70
CA LEU A 323 8.44 -1.90 10.45
C LEU A 323 8.02 -0.54 11.04
N PRO A 324 6.72 -0.15 11.08
CA PRO A 324 6.28 1.06 11.77
C PRO A 324 6.68 1.10 13.25
N ARG A 325 6.84 -0.05 13.91
CA ARG A 325 7.25 -0.09 15.32
C ARG A 325 8.67 0.46 15.50
N VAL A 326 9.60 0.12 14.60
CA VAL A 326 10.96 0.65 14.65
C VAL A 326 10.97 2.17 14.39
N ALA A 327 10.18 2.64 13.42
CA ALA A 327 10.05 4.08 13.16
C ALA A 327 9.42 4.84 14.33
N TRP A 328 8.44 4.22 15.03
CA TRP A 328 7.87 4.78 16.26
C TRP A 328 8.93 4.92 17.35
N ASP A 329 9.75 3.88 17.57
CA ASP A 329 10.82 3.92 18.57
C ASP A 329 11.86 4.99 18.22
N ASN A 330 12.24 5.15 16.94
CA ASN A 330 13.13 6.22 16.50
C ASN A 330 12.56 7.62 16.81
N ALA A 331 11.25 7.81 16.59
CA ALA A 331 10.59 9.08 16.88
C ALA A 331 10.46 9.36 18.38
N ALA A 332 10.08 8.34 19.16
CA ALA A 332 9.84 8.46 20.60
C ALA A 332 11.13 8.61 21.41
N ASN A 333 12.22 8.00 20.96
CA ASN A 333 13.51 8.02 21.65
C ASN A 333 14.52 9.03 21.08
N SER A 334 14.10 9.88 20.14
CA SER A 334 14.94 10.96 19.63
C SER A 334 15.35 11.88 20.79
N LEU A 335 16.66 11.87 21.13
CA LEU A 335 17.17 12.53 22.32
C LEU A 335 17.53 13.98 22.00
N LEU A 336 16.85 14.92 22.68
CA LEU A 336 17.06 16.36 22.52
C LEU A 336 17.10 16.77 21.03
N GLU A 337 18.16 17.46 20.60
CA GLU A 337 18.28 17.92 19.21
C GLU A 337 18.85 16.85 18.29
N ARG A 338 19.49 15.80 18.80
CA ARG A 338 20.03 14.69 17.99
C ARG A 338 20.44 13.49 18.82
N THR A 339 20.09 12.32 18.31
CA THR A 339 20.75 11.04 18.57
C THR A 339 21.10 10.38 17.24
N LEU A 340 22.01 9.42 17.20
CA LEU A 340 22.41 8.72 15.97
C LEU A 340 21.88 7.27 15.92
N ASP A 341 21.21 6.82 16.96
CA ASP A 341 20.71 5.44 17.08
C ASP A 341 19.58 5.09 16.10
N ASP A 342 18.91 6.09 15.52
CA ASP A 342 17.98 5.93 14.42
C ASP A 342 18.65 5.62 13.06
N SER A 343 19.89 6.08 12.85
CA SER A 343 20.50 6.15 11.52
C SER A 343 20.66 4.77 10.86
N ALA A 344 21.20 3.79 11.59
CA ALA A 344 21.45 2.46 11.03
C ALA A 344 20.16 1.72 10.66
N ASN A 345 19.14 1.75 11.53
CA ASN A 345 17.90 1.04 11.27
C ASN A 345 17.05 1.73 10.19
N ARG A 346 17.08 3.07 10.06
CA ARG A 346 16.38 3.81 9.01
C ARG A 346 16.88 3.42 7.61
N ARG A 347 18.18 3.16 7.46
CA ARG A 347 18.80 2.70 6.20
C ARG A 347 18.26 1.32 5.76
N ILE A 348 17.60 0.59 6.66
CA ILE A 348 17.00 -0.71 6.40
C ILE A 348 15.49 -0.58 6.27
N ILE A 349 14.81 -0.02 7.28
CA ILE A 349 13.35 -0.06 7.36
C ILE A 349 12.66 0.80 6.31
N LEU A 350 13.22 1.95 5.90
CA LEU A 350 12.62 2.80 4.89
C LEU A 350 12.62 2.11 3.52
N PRO A 351 13.77 1.71 2.93
CA PRO A 351 13.76 1.06 1.63
C PRO A 351 12.98 -0.26 1.64
N GLU A 352 13.13 -1.09 2.68
CA GLU A 352 12.45 -2.38 2.71
C GLU A 352 10.94 -2.25 2.89
N ALA A 353 10.43 -1.23 3.60
CA ALA A 353 8.99 -0.98 3.69
C ALA A 353 8.39 -0.63 2.33
N PHE A 354 9.01 0.28 1.58
CA PHE A 354 8.54 0.66 0.26
C PHE A 354 8.68 -0.46 -0.77
N LEU A 355 9.79 -1.17 -0.79
CA LEU A 355 9.99 -2.34 -1.66
C LEU A 355 9.01 -3.46 -1.36
N CYS A 356 8.68 -3.67 -0.09
CA CYS A 356 7.70 -4.65 0.34
C CYS A 356 6.28 -4.26 -0.11
N ALA A 357 5.87 -3.00 0.11
CA ALA A 357 4.56 -2.50 -0.34
C ALA A 357 4.44 -2.56 -1.87
N ASP A 358 5.51 -2.23 -2.58
CA ASP A 358 5.60 -2.31 -4.03
C ASP A 358 5.38 -3.74 -4.55
N GLU A 359 6.04 -4.74 -3.95
CA GLU A 359 5.86 -6.16 -4.28
C GLU A 359 4.45 -6.66 -3.96
N LEU A 360 3.87 -6.21 -2.85
CA LEU A 360 2.49 -6.54 -2.49
C LEU A 360 1.52 -6.08 -3.57
N LEU A 361 1.65 -4.84 -4.05
CA LEU A 361 0.79 -4.29 -5.09
C LEU A 361 0.98 -4.98 -6.44
N ILE A 362 2.22 -5.25 -6.86
CA ILE A 362 2.53 -6.01 -8.09
C ILE A 362 1.87 -7.40 -8.04
N THR A 363 1.99 -8.07 -6.91
CA THR A 363 1.42 -9.42 -6.73
C THR A 363 -0.10 -9.37 -6.71
N ALA A 364 -0.70 -8.41 -5.99
CA ALA A 364 -2.14 -8.24 -5.89
C ALA A 364 -2.77 -7.89 -7.24
N GLN A 365 -2.17 -6.98 -8.01
CA GLN A 365 -2.67 -6.62 -9.35
C GLN A 365 -2.76 -7.85 -10.27
N ARG A 366 -1.69 -8.65 -10.31
CA ARG A 366 -1.66 -9.88 -11.11
C ARG A 366 -2.68 -10.91 -10.64
N LEU A 367 -2.81 -11.07 -9.33
CA LEU A 367 -3.69 -12.05 -8.71
C LEU A 367 -5.17 -11.69 -8.93
N ILE A 368 -5.55 -10.43 -8.69
CA ILE A 368 -6.92 -9.92 -8.87
C ILE A 368 -7.28 -9.90 -10.36
N GLY A 369 -6.38 -9.43 -11.22
CA GLY A 369 -6.62 -9.37 -12.66
C GLY A 369 -6.80 -10.75 -13.29
N GLY A 370 -6.13 -11.76 -12.74
CA GLY A 370 -6.24 -13.16 -13.20
C GLY A 370 -7.13 -14.05 -12.33
N LEU A 371 -7.90 -13.49 -11.41
CA LEU A 371 -8.74 -14.26 -10.49
C LEU A 371 -9.70 -15.20 -11.24
N VAL A 372 -9.66 -16.47 -10.88
CA VAL A 372 -10.52 -17.51 -11.46
C VAL A 372 -11.73 -17.74 -10.55
N ILE A 373 -12.93 -17.53 -11.10
CA ILE A 373 -14.19 -17.88 -10.44
C ILE A 373 -14.66 -19.22 -10.98
N ASN A 374 -14.82 -20.17 -10.09
CA ASN A 374 -15.36 -21.51 -10.42
C ASN A 374 -16.89 -21.50 -10.30
N GLU A 375 -17.57 -21.13 -11.38
CA GLU A 375 -19.04 -21.00 -11.41
C GLU A 375 -19.75 -22.32 -11.07
N VAL A 376 -19.14 -23.47 -11.34
CA VAL A 376 -19.68 -24.79 -10.97
C VAL A 376 -19.69 -24.96 -9.46
N ALA A 377 -18.59 -24.60 -8.78
CA ALA A 377 -18.52 -24.65 -7.33
C ALA A 377 -19.45 -23.62 -6.67
N VAL A 378 -19.51 -22.39 -7.23
CA VAL A 378 -20.48 -21.35 -6.80
C VAL A 378 -21.91 -21.89 -6.87
N SER A 379 -22.32 -22.45 -8.02
CA SER A 379 -23.66 -23.02 -8.23
C SER A 379 -23.96 -24.19 -7.29
N ARG A 380 -22.97 -25.08 -7.09
CA ARG A 380 -23.07 -26.21 -6.15
C ARG A 380 -23.32 -25.73 -4.71
N ASN A 381 -22.49 -24.81 -4.23
CA ASN A 381 -22.62 -24.29 -2.87
C ASN A 381 -23.90 -23.49 -2.68
N PHE A 382 -24.30 -22.72 -3.69
CA PHE A 382 -25.56 -21.99 -3.70
C PHE A 382 -26.77 -22.93 -3.60
N ALA A 383 -26.80 -23.98 -4.43
CA ALA A 383 -27.88 -24.98 -4.39
C ALA A 383 -27.96 -25.73 -3.05
N ALA A 384 -26.78 -25.99 -2.45
CA ALA A 384 -26.73 -26.67 -1.15
C ALA A 384 -27.26 -25.82 0.00
N TYR A 385 -27.00 -24.51 0.03
CA TYR A 385 -27.21 -23.70 1.23
C TYR A 385 -28.27 -22.60 1.06
N ALA A 386 -28.49 -22.04 -0.11
CA ALA A 386 -29.39 -20.91 -0.32
C ALA A 386 -30.87 -21.19 0.02
N PRO A 387 -31.40 -22.42 -0.17
CA PRO A 387 -32.78 -22.72 0.24
C PRO A 387 -33.06 -22.51 1.74
N PHE A 388 -32.04 -22.73 2.61
CA PHE A 388 -32.21 -22.50 4.05
C PHE A 388 -32.38 -21.01 4.37
N ALA A 389 -31.60 -20.13 3.72
CA ALA A 389 -31.71 -18.67 3.90
C ALA A 389 -33.06 -18.12 3.40
N ALA A 390 -33.64 -18.74 2.38
CA ALA A 390 -34.93 -18.31 1.80
C ALA A 390 -36.14 -18.76 2.58
N THR A 391 -36.01 -19.60 3.61
CA THR A 391 -37.14 -20.13 4.41
C THR A 391 -37.95 -19.04 5.10
N GLU A 392 -37.32 -17.90 5.49
CA GLU A 392 -38.06 -16.79 6.08
C GLU A 392 -39.06 -16.17 5.09
N ARG A 393 -38.71 -16.07 3.81
CA ARG A 393 -39.60 -15.57 2.75
C ARG A 393 -40.84 -16.47 2.63
N LEU A 394 -40.64 -17.79 2.66
CA LEU A 394 -41.71 -18.77 2.64
C LEU A 394 -42.61 -18.63 3.87
N LEU A 395 -42.01 -18.53 5.07
CA LEU A 395 -42.73 -18.34 6.32
C LEU A 395 -43.63 -17.10 6.26
N MET A 396 -43.08 -15.97 5.86
CA MET A 396 -43.81 -14.71 5.78
C MET A 396 -44.93 -14.77 4.73
N ALA A 397 -44.70 -15.43 3.61
CA ALA A 397 -45.75 -15.63 2.59
C ALA A 397 -46.91 -16.49 3.10
N ALA A 398 -46.59 -17.61 3.76
CA ALA A 398 -47.62 -18.49 4.33
C ALA A 398 -48.41 -17.82 5.48
N VAL A 399 -47.78 -16.99 6.28
CA VAL A 399 -48.47 -16.19 7.32
C VAL A 399 -49.43 -15.17 6.69
N LYS A 400 -49.07 -14.53 5.59
CA LYS A 400 -49.95 -13.58 4.87
C LYS A 400 -51.21 -14.23 4.34
N THR A 401 -51.19 -15.53 4.10
CA THR A 401 -52.38 -16.32 3.67
C THR A 401 -53.15 -16.94 4.83
N GLY A 402 -52.87 -16.54 6.07
CA GLY A 402 -53.61 -16.95 7.27
C GLY A 402 -52.96 -18.09 8.06
N GLY A 403 -51.74 -18.46 7.77
CA GLY A 403 -50.99 -19.48 8.50
C GLY A 403 -50.53 -18.99 9.89
N ASP A 404 -50.54 -19.88 10.88
CA ASP A 404 -49.94 -19.61 12.18
C ASP A 404 -48.43 -19.61 12.11
N ARG A 405 -47.82 -18.46 12.47
CA ARG A 405 -46.35 -18.25 12.34
C ARG A 405 -45.55 -19.28 13.15
N GLN A 406 -46.00 -19.60 14.37
CA GLN A 406 -45.22 -20.49 15.25
C GLN A 406 -45.30 -21.95 14.76
N ALA A 407 -46.49 -22.38 14.37
CA ALA A 407 -46.70 -23.73 13.81
C ALA A 407 -45.90 -23.90 12.49
N LEU A 408 -45.96 -22.92 11.60
CA LEU A 408 -45.21 -22.96 10.33
C LEU A 408 -43.70 -22.89 10.53
N HIS A 409 -43.25 -22.11 11.49
CA HIS A 409 -41.83 -22.05 11.83
C HIS A 409 -41.31 -23.43 12.29
N GLU A 410 -42.11 -24.14 13.12
CA GLU A 410 -41.72 -25.48 13.58
C GLU A 410 -41.65 -26.48 12.41
N VAL A 411 -42.65 -26.46 11.51
CA VAL A 411 -42.60 -27.30 10.30
C VAL A 411 -41.37 -27.04 9.45
N ILE A 412 -41.05 -25.76 9.20
CA ILE A 412 -39.87 -25.38 8.45
C ILE A 412 -38.57 -25.82 9.18
N ARG A 413 -38.55 -25.69 10.52
CA ARG A 413 -37.42 -26.14 11.33
C ARG A 413 -37.18 -27.65 11.22
N GLU A 414 -38.24 -28.45 11.33
CA GLU A 414 -38.19 -29.92 11.19
C GLU A 414 -37.58 -30.33 9.84
N HIS A 415 -38.06 -29.78 8.73
CA HIS A 415 -37.56 -30.07 7.40
C HIS A 415 -36.14 -29.55 7.20
N SER A 416 -35.81 -28.35 7.75
CA SER A 416 -34.47 -27.78 7.65
C SER A 416 -33.43 -28.63 8.36
N LEU A 417 -33.72 -29.17 9.56
CA LEU A 417 -32.80 -30.05 10.28
C LEU A 417 -32.56 -31.38 9.53
N GLN A 418 -33.59 -31.94 8.94
CA GLN A 418 -33.47 -33.16 8.12
C GLN A 418 -32.66 -32.89 6.86
N ALA A 419 -32.97 -31.80 6.16
CA ALA A 419 -32.22 -31.41 4.95
C ALA A 419 -30.77 -31.07 5.25
N TRP A 420 -30.47 -30.43 6.39
CA TRP A 420 -29.10 -30.15 6.81
C TRP A 420 -28.29 -31.44 7.02
N ALA A 421 -28.88 -32.49 7.61
CA ALA A 421 -28.22 -33.77 7.77
C ALA A 421 -27.89 -34.43 6.40
N GLU A 422 -28.73 -34.27 5.38
CA GLU A 422 -28.48 -34.75 4.03
C GLU A 422 -27.31 -33.97 3.39
N VAL A 423 -27.31 -32.64 3.49
CA VAL A 423 -26.22 -31.79 2.98
C VAL A 423 -24.90 -32.09 3.70
N ALA A 424 -24.93 -32.26 5.02
CA ALA A 424 -23.76 -32.65 5.81
C ALA A 424 -23.22 -34.04 5.41
N ALA A 425 -24.05 -34.91 4.92
CA ALA A 425 -23.68 -36.21 4.35
C ALA A 425 -23.29 -36.15 2.85
N ALA A 426 -23.04 -34.94 2.32
CA ALA A 426 -22.74 -34.68 0.91
C ALA A 426 -23.81 -35.15 -0.09
N ARG A 427 -25.07 -35.19 0.33
CA ARG A 427 -26.18 -35.47 -0.55
C ARG A 427 -26.90 -34.18 -0.98
N PRO A 428 -27.67 -34.20 -2.09
CA PRO A 428 -28.45 -33.04 -2.53
C PRO A 428 -29.39 -32.53 -1.44
N ASN A 429 -29.57 -31.21 -1.38
CA ASN A 429 -30.50 -30.60 -0.43
C ASN A 429 -31.98 -30.91 -0.80
N PRO A 430 -32.71 -31.69 0.02
CA PRO A 430 -34.10 -32.06 -0.27
C PRO A 430 -35.12 -31.03 0.21
N LEU A 431 -34.72 -29.91 0.83
CA LEU A 431 -35.58 -29.00 1.56
C LEU A 431 -36.75 -28.48 0.73
N ILE A 432 -36.49 -28.08 -0.52
CA ILE A 432 -37.52 -27.54 -1.40
C ILE A 432 -38.60 -28.58 -1.69
N ASP A 433 -38.19 -29.80 -2.05
CA ASP A 433 -39.13 -30.87 -2.37
C ASP A 433 -39.93 -31.34 -1.13
N ALA A 434 -39.26 -31.42 0.02
CA ALA A 434 -39.88 -31.78 1.29
C ALA A 434 -40.99 -30.77 1.70
N LEU A 435 -40.68 -29.46 1.59
CA LEU A 435 -41.63 -28.40 1.90
C LEU A 435 -42.78 -28.34 0.88
N CYS A 436 -42.54 -28.66 -0.39
CA CYS A 436 -43.57 -28.75 -1.43
C CYS A 436 -44.50 -29.97 -1.26
N ALA A 437 -44.09 -30.98 -0.53
CA ALA A 437 -44.88 -32.19 -0.27
C ALA A 437 -45.67 -32.13 1.06
N ASP A 438 -45.36 -31.19 1.97
CA ASP A 438 -45.97 -31.11 3.30
C ASP A 438 -47.31 -30.37 3.27
N LEU A 439 -48.39 -31.10 3.60
CA LEU A 439 -49.75 -30.56 3.64
C LEU A 439 -49.93 -29.42 4.65
N ARG A 440 -49.08 -29.34 5.68
CA ARG A 440 -49.12 -28.26 6.67
C ARG A 440 -48.71 -26.91 6.06
N ILE A 441 -47.93 -26.92 4.94
CA ILE A 441 -47.50 -25.72 4.19
C ILE A 441 -48.37 -25.55 2.94
N THR A 442 -48.60 -26.63 2.18
CA THR A 442 -49.30 -26.57 0.88
C THR A 442 -50.77 -26.20 0.98
N ARG A 443 -51.39 -26.29 2.15
CA ARG A 443 -52.75 -25.74 2.39
C ARG A 443 -52.78 -24.20 2.35
N TYR A 444 -51.64 -23.51 2.48
CA TYR A 444 -51.55 -22.05 2.44
C TYR A 444 -50.97 -21.54 1.12
N LEU A 445 -50.03 -22.29 0.52
CA LEU A 445 -49.29 -21.90 -0.68
C LEU A 445 -49.18 -23.12 -1.60
N ASP A 446 -49.43 -22.94 -2.88
CA ASP A 446 -49.20 -24.02 -3.84
C ASP A 446 -47.71 -24.34 -4.02
N PRO A 447 -47.34 -25.56 -4.45
CA PRO A 447 -45.94 -25.97 -4.59
C PRO A 447 -45.11 -25.10 -5.55
N ALA A 448 -45.74 -24.48 -6.56
CA ALA A 448 -45.02 -23.60 -7.50
C ALA A 448 -44.61 -22.29 -6.81
N LEU A 449 -45.49 -21.74 -5.97
CA LEU A 449 -45.15 -20.57 -5.14
C LEU A 449 -44.10 -20.90 -4.09
N ILE A 450 -44.20 -22.08 -3.44
CA ILE A 450 -43.15 -22.52 -2.49
C ILE A 450 -41.78 -22.56 -3.16
N ARG A 451 -41.67 -23.17 -4.35
CA ARG A 451 -40.42 -23.20 -5.13
C ARG A 451 -39.92 -21.80 -5.46
N SER A 452 -40.82 -20.90 -5.86
CA SER A 452 -40.47 -19.51 -6.18
C SER A 452 -39.95 -18.76 -4.97
N PHE A 453 -40.51 -18.94 -3.77
CA PHE A 453 -40.01 -18.30 -2.55
C PHE A 453 -38.64 -18.85 -2.11
N LEU A 454 -38.40 -20.15 -2.34
CA LEU A 454 -37.17 -20.82 -1.97
C LEU A 454 -36.05 -20.68 -3.04
N ASP A 455 -36.36 -20.15 -4.22
CA ASP A 455 -35.33 -19.72 -5.19
C ASP A 455 -34.69 -18.43 -4.69
N ALA A 456 -33.54 -18.59 -4.06
CA ALA A 456 -32.82 -17.47 -3.45
C ALA A 456 -31.96 -16.67 -4.41
N ARG A 457 -31.92 -16.96 -5.73
CA ARG A 457 -31.09 -16.24 -6.72
C ARG A 457 -31.35 -14.74 -6.75
N GLY A 458 -32.60 -14.34 -6.59
CA GLY A 458 -33.00 -12.94 -6.48
C GLY A 458 -32.94 -12.37 -5.05
N TYR A 459 -32.51 -13.17 -4.05
CA TYR A 459 -32.49 -12.75 -2.64
C TYR A 459 -31.12 -12.23 -2.24
N VAL A 460 -30.64 -11.26 -3.00
CA VAL A 460 -29.31 -10.62 -2.83
C VAL A 460 -29.42 -9.14 -2.42
N GLY A 461 -30.64 -8.68 -2.13
CA GLY A 461 -30.90 -7.28 -1.76
C GLY A 461 -30.39 -6.30 -2.81
N ASP A 462 -29.73 -5.24 -2.37
CA ASP A 462 -29.11 -4.21 -3.19
C ASP A 462 -27.60 -4.43 -3.42
N ALA A 463 -27.10 -5.64 -3.17
CA ALA A 463 -25.69 -5.98 -3.33
C ALA A 463 -25.12 -5.64 -4.73
N PRO A 464 -25.84 -5.92 -5.86
CA PRO A 464 -25.34 -5.53 -7.18
C PRO A 464 -25.16 -4.01 -7.35
N GLN A 465 -26.12 -3.23 -6.84
CA GLN A 465 -26.09 -1.77 -6.93
C GLN A 465 -24.95 -1.19 -6.09
N ARG A 466 -24.78 -1.67 -4.85
CA ARG A 466 -23.67 -1.26 -3.97
C ARG A 466 -22.30 -1.62 -4.54
N ALA A 467 -22.19 -2.80 -5.14
CA ALA A 467 -20.96 -3.20 -5.84
C ALA A 467 -20.59 -2.19 -6.93
N ARG A 468 -21.55 -1.80 -7.78
CA ARG A 468 -21.33 -0.80 -8.84
C ARG A 468 -21.03 0.60 -8.31
N VAL A 469 -21.59 1.01 -7.17
CA VAL A 469 -21.24 2.28 -6.52
C VAL A 469 -19.75 2.31 -6.19
N ILE A 470 -19.22 1.24 -5.60
CA ILE A 470 -17.79 1.14 -5.28
C ILE A 470 -16.93 1.12 -6.55
N ALA A 471 -17.31 0.35 -7.57
CA ALA A 471 -16.59 0.34 -8.84
C ALA A 471 -16.57 1.74 -9.50
N HIS A 472 -17.67 2.48 -9.44
CA HIS A 472 -17.74 3.85 -9.92
C HIS A 472 -16.82 4.80 -9.14
N GLN A 473 -16.79 4.71 -7.81
CA GLN A 473 -15.86 5.52 -6.99
C GLN A 473 -14.41 5.29 -7.40
N VAL A 474 -14.02 4.03 -7.62
CA VAL A 474 -12.67 3.69 -8.12
C VAL A 474 -12.41 4.34 -9.49
N ASN A 475 -13.35 4.28 -10.41
CA ASN A 475 -13.18 4.81 -11.76
C ASN A 475 -13.14 6.34 -11.82
N THR A 476 -13.44 7.02 -10.71
CA THR A 476 -13.39 8.49 -10.60
C THR A 476 -12.13 9.02 -9.90
N LEU A 477 -11.24 8.12 -9.43
CA LEU A 477 -9.90 8.49 -8.93
C LEU A 477 -9.04 9.00 -10.11
#